data_a84eec7c81e0de009cea4f3aa0af646c
#
_entry.id   a84eec7c81e0de009cea4f3aa0af646c
#
_cell.length_a   1.000
_cell.length_b   1.000
_cell.length_c   1.000
_cell.angle_alpha   90.00
_cell.angle_beta   90.00
_cell.angle_gamma   90.00
#
_symmetry.space_group_name_H-M   'P 1'
#
loop_
_entity.id
_entity.type
_entity.pdbx_description
1 polymer ?
#
loop_
_entity_poly.entity_id
_entity_poly.type
_entity_poly.pdbx_seq_one_letter_code
_entity_poly.pdbx_strand_id
1 'polypeptide(L)'
;MVAICYGSSKTTTIVAMKVTSTEIPDVLLLEPLVFRDERGFFLETWNAHTFRDEIKLDVQFVQDNHSRSARGVLRGLHYQIRQPQGKLVRVTRGRIFDVAVDLRKSKPTFGRWVSQELSEDNHRQLWVPPGFAHGFLVLSEVADVLYKTTDYYAPECERCLIWNDPQIAVDWPLNHAPLLSAKDRSGFAFGKAEVFA
;
A
#
# COMPACT_ATOMS: atom_id res chain seq x y z
N MET A 1 14.87 23.52 9.57
CA MET A 1 14.56 22.96 10.90
C MET A 1 13.40 23.78 11.45
N VAL A 2 12.17 23.25 11.38
CA VAL A 2 10.99 23.91 11.95
C VAL A 2 10.96 23.51 13.42
N ALA A 3 11.34 24.41 14.31
CA ALA A 3 11.21 24.22 15.75
C ALA A 3 9.74 24.39 16.11
N ILE A 4 9.08 23.30 16.53
CA ILE A 4 7.77 23.36 17.16
C ILE A 4 8.01 23.81 18.60
N CYS A 5 7.73 25.11 18.90
CA CYS A 5 7.73 25.63 20.28
C CYS A 5 6.53 25.06 21.02
N TYR A 6 6.75 24.18 21.98
CA TYR A 6 5.75 23.75 22.96
C TYR A 6 5.53 24.83 23.99
N GLY A 7 4.43 25.55 23.84
CA GLY A 7 3.93 26.45 24.92
C GLY A 7 3.17 25.61 25.96
N SER A 8 3.52 25.79 27.23
CA SER A 8 2.91 25.15 28.39
C SER A 8 1.44 25.61 28.55
N SER A 9 0.47 24.75 28.30
CA SER A 9 -0.76 24.47 29.06
C SER A 9 -1.84 23.83 28.18
N LYS A 10 -2.28 22.63 28.57
CA LYS A 10 -3.19 21.65 27.92
C LYS A 10 -2.54 20.97 26.72
N THR A 11 -1.98 19.83 26.99
CA THR A 11 -1.44 18.91 25.94
C THR A 11 -2.57 18.42 25.06
N THR A 12 -2.90 19.17 24.02
CA THR A 12 -3.65 18.61 22.89
C THR A 12 -2.65 17.72 22.19
N THR A 13 -2.76 16.42 22.37
CA THR A 13 -1.98 15.43 21.59
C THR A 13 -2.36 15.65 20.14
N ILE A 14 -1.50 16.30 19.37
CA ILE A 14 -1.67 16.39 17.91
C ILE A 14 -1.38 14.99 17.39
N VAL A 15 -2.43 14.28 17.01
CA VAL A 15 -2.29 12.98 16.35
C VAL A 15 -1.64 13.23 14.99
N ALA A 16 -0.39 12.82 14.84
CA ALA A 16 0.39 13.03 13.61
C ALA A 16 -0.18 12.27 12.41
N MET A 17 -0.99 11.22 12.66
CA MET A 17 -1.53 10.35 11.64
C MET A 17 -2.87 9.74 12.09
N LYS A 18 -3.93 9.93 11.30
CA LYS A 18 -5.19 9.22 11.53
C LYS A 18 -5.11 7.85 10.89
N VAL A 19 -5.49 6.80 11.63
CA VAL A 19 -5.49 5.41 11.17
C VAL A 19 -6.90 4.87 11.15
N THR A 20 -7.27 4.22 10.05
CA THR A 20 -8.59 3.60 9.86
C THR A 20 -8.39 2.18 9.33
N SER A 21 -9.03 1.20 9.98
CA SER A 21 -9.10 -0.16 9.44
C SER A 21 -9.95 -0.18 8.19
N THR A 22 -9.55 -0.99 7.22
CA THR A 22 -10.37 -1.29 6.03
C THR A 22 -11.35 -2.43 6.36
N GLU A 23 -12.07 -2.94 5.34
CA GLU A 23 -12.93 -4.12 5.46
C GLU A 23 -12.14 -5.40 5.79
N ILE A 24 -10.82 -5.39 5.60
CA ILE A 24 -9.88 -6.38 6.14
C ILE A 24 -9.06 -5.67 7.22
N PRO A 25 -9.33 -5.90 8.52
CA PRO A 25 -8.82 -5.06 9.62
C PRO A 25 -7.29 -4.96 9.71
N ASP A 26 -6.57 -5.94 9.17
CA ASP A 26 -5.11 -5.95 9.16
C ASP A 26 -4.50 -4.96 8.12
N VAL A 27 -5.29 -4.58 7.11
CA VAL A 27 -4.93 -3.55 6.12
C VAL A 27 -5.39 -2.20 6.62
N LEU A 28 -4.46 -1.26 6.80
CA LEU A 28 -4.75 0.03 7.41
C LEU A 28 -4.60 1.17 6.41
N LEU A 29 -5.60 2.04 6.41
CA LEU A 29 -5.53 3.33 5.73
C LEU A 29 -4.97 4.37 6.70
N LEU A 30 -3.89 5.04 6.29
CA LEU A 30 -3.20 6.06 7.07
C LEU A 30 -3.37 7.42 6.39
N GLU A 31 -3.86 8.41 7.16
CA GLU A 31 -4.05 9.79 6.70
C GLU A 31 -3.13 10.68 7.54
N PRO A 32 -1.97 11.11 6.99
CA PRO A 32 -1.03 11.96 7.71
C PRO A 32 -1.60 13.37 7.91
N LEU A 33 -1.20 14.03 8.99
CA LEU A 33 -1.49 15.43 9.18
C LEU A 33 -0.67 16.26 8.20
N VAL A 34 -1.35 17.08 7.41
CA VAL A 34 -0.73 17.95 6.39
C VAL A 34 -0.73 19.40 6.89
N PHE A 35 0.46 19.97 7.04
CA PHE A 35 0.65 21.38 7.36
C PHE A 35 0.81 22.16 6.05
N ARG A 36 -0.03 23.19 5.85
CA ARG A 36 -0.04 24.00 4.63
C ARG A 36 0.23 25.46 4.97
N ASP A 37 1.06 26.12 4.14
CA ASP A 37 1.28 27.56 4.16
C ASP A 37 1.53 28.07 2.73
N GLU A 38 1.91 29.36 2.57
CA GLU A 38 2.20 29.98 1.28
C GLU A 38 3.38 29.33 0.50
N ARG A 39 4.22 28.54 1.15
CA ARG A 39 5.35 27.83 0.53
C ARG A 39 4.96 26.45 0.02
N GLY A 40 3.74 25.95 0.33
CA GLY A 40 3.27 24.64 -0.04
C GLY A 40 2.81 23.81 1.18
N PHE A 41 3.30 22.58 1.30
CA PHE A 41 2.91 21.70 2.41
C PHE A 41 4.10 20.96 3.02
N PHE A 42 3.93 20.56 4.28
CA PHE A 42 4.81 19.63 4.98
C PHE A 42 3.96 18.54 5.64
N LEU A 43 4.42 17.31 5.58
CA LEU A 43 3.82 16.19 6.30
C LEU A 43 4.90 15.17 6.70
N GLU A 44 4.69 14.51 7.83
CA GLU A 44 5.47 13.34 8.22
C GLU A 44 4.87 12.11 7.54
N THR A 45 5.65 11.43 6.70
CA THR A 45 5.16 10.27 5.96
C THR A 45 5.39 8.96 6.69
N TRP A 46 6.38 8.89 7.55
CA TRP A 46 6.69 7.74 8.39
C TRP A 46 7.54 8.16 9.58
N ASN A 47 7.25 7.59 10.73
CA ASN A 47 8.00 7.76 11.96
C ASN A 47 7.89 6.45 12.78
N ALA A 48 9.03 5.86 13.14
CA ALA A 48 9.06 4.57 13.82
C ALA A 48 8.35 4.60 15.19
N HIS A 49 8.44 5.71 15.93
CA HIS A 49 7.74 5.86 17.20
C HIS A 49 6.22 5.91 17.02
N THR A 50 5.73 6.73 16.06
CA THR A 50 4.31 6.82 15.73
C THR A 50 3.75 5.45 15.31
N PHE A 51 4.46 4.71 14.45
CA PHE A 51 4.02 3.37 14.02
C PHE A 51 3.95 2.39 15.18
N ARG A 52 4.98 2.31 16.04
CA ARG A 52 4.97 1.42 17.20
C ARG A 52 3.97 1.87 18.28
N ASP A 53 3.98 3.15 18.63
CA ASP A 53 3.34 3.62 19.85
C ASP A 53 1.87 4.02 19.64
N GLU A 54 1.52 4.56 18.47
CA GLU A 54 0.16 5.02 18.15
C GLU A 54 -0.59 3.99 17.26
N ILE A 55 0.06 3.48 16.20
CA ILE A 55 -0.55 2.55 15.24
C ILE A 55 -0.47 1.11 15.74
N LYS A 56 0.41 0.83 16.73
CA LYS A 56 0.67 -0.52 17.28
C LYS A 56 1.28 -1.49 16.27
N LEU A 57 2.04 -0.94 15.32
CA LEU A 57 2.83 -1.70 14.36
C LEU A 57 4.32 -1.52 14.67
N ASP A 58 4.92 -2.53 15.28
CA ASP A 58 6.37 -2.59 15.48
C ASP A 58 7.02 -3.25 14.26
N VAL A 59 7.26 -2.44 13.23
CA VAL A 59 7.81 -2.88 11.95
C VAL A 59 9.08 -2.12 11.63
N GLN A 60 10.05 -2.83 11.07
CA GLN A 60 11.26 -2.22 10.51
C GLN A 60 11.17 -2.23 8.98
N PHE A 61 11.33 -1.07 8.36
CA PHE A 61 11.45 -0.98 6.90
C PHE A 61 12.93 -1.04 6.52
N VAL A 62 13.26 -1.91 5.57
CA VAL A 62 14.63 -2.19 5.15
C VAL A 62 14.92 -1.79 3.69
N GLN A 63 13.88 -1.52 2.89
CA GLN A 63 14.01 -1.14 1.49
C GLN A 63 12.94 -0.13 1.11
N ASP A 64 13.29 0.81 0.24
CA ASP A 64 12.41 1.84 -0.29
C ASP A 64 12.40 1.75 -1.83
N ASN A 65 11.24 1.84 -2.43
CA ASN A 65 11.06 1.68 -3.87
C ASN A 65 10.26 2.85 -4.44
N HIS A 66 10.60 3.23 -5.68
CA HIS A 66 9.88 4.24 -6.43
C HIS A 66 9.61 3.75 -7.85
N SER A 67 8.37 3.83 -8.29
CA SER A 67 7.99 3.52 -9.68
C SER A 67 7.18 4.65 -10.29
N ARG A 68 7.40 4.90 -11.60
CA ARG A 68 6.57 5.78 -12.43
C ARG A 68 5.86 4.98 -13.49
N SER A 69 4.58 5.26 -13.69
CA SER A 69 3.74 4.55 -14.65
C SER A 69 2.70 5.47 -15.29
N ALA A 70 2.38 5.23 -16.55
CA ALA A 70 1.35 5.94 -17.30
C ALA A 70 -0.05 5.40 -16.95
N ARG A 71 -1.09 6.16 -17.37
CA ARG A 71 -2.50 5.77 -17.22
C ARG A 71 -2.76 4.38 -17.79
N GLY A 72 -3.57 3.60 -17.07
CA GLY A 72 -3.96 2.25 -17.45
C GLY A 72 -2.90 1.18 -17.22
N VAL A 73 -1.71 1.54 -16.74
CA VAL A 73 -0.74 0.53 -16.28
C VAL A 73 -1.26 -0.12 -15.00
N LEU A 74 -1.31 -1.45 -15.00
CA LEU A 74 -1.59 -2.25 -13.83
C LEU A 74 -0.33 -3.06 -13.47
N ARG A 75 0.09 -2.98 -12.22
CA ARG A 75 1.20 -3.75 -11.65
C ARG A 75 0.66 -4.64 -10.55
N GLY A 76 0.91 -5.93 -10.64
CA GLY A 76 0.46 -6.89 -9.63
C GLY A 76 -0.32 -8.07 -10.20
N LEU A 77 -0.81 -8.89 -9.31
CA LEU A 77 -0.76 -8.82 -7.83
C LEU A 77 0.49 -9.56 -7.32
N HIS A 78 1.43 -8.85 -6.70
CA HIS A 78 2.75 -9.37 -6.33
C HIS A 78 2.89 -9.65 -4.84
N TYR A 79 3.55 -10.75 -4.50
CA TYR A 79 3.92 -11.11 -3.12
C TYR A 79 5.19 -11.97 -3.11
N GLN A 80 5.80 -12.13 -1.95
CA GLN A 80 6.89 -13.08 -1.72
C GLN A 80 6.41 -14.16 -0.77
N ILE A 81 6.50 -15.44 -1.18
CA ILE A 81 5.99 -16.56 -0.38
C ILE A 81 6.91 -16.92 0.79
N ARG A 82 8.20 -16.76 0.61
CA ARG A 82 9.22 -16.75 1.65
C ARG A 82 9.77 -15.36 1.74
N GLN A 83 10.21 -14.90 2.89
CA GLN A 83 10.56 -13.50 3.14
C GLN A 83 9.37 -12.55 2.79
N PRO A 84 8.19 -12.76 3.39
CA PRO A 84 7.00 -12.00 3.04
C PRO A 84 7.15 -10.54 3.43
N GLN A 85 6.89 -9.64 2.50
CA GLN A 85 7.03 -8.21 2.70
C GLN A 85 5.72 -7.56 3.16
N GLY A 86 5.75 -6.85 4.30
CA GLY A 86 4.79 -5.79 4.57
C GLY A 86 5.14 -4.56 3.74
N LYS A 87 4.16 -3.80 3.28
CA LYS A 87 4.35 -2.63 2.41
C LYS A 87 3.62 -1.41 2.95
N LEU A 88 4.31 -0.28 2.98
CA LEU A 88 3.68 1.02 3.22
C LEU A 88 3.71 1.82 1.91
N VAL A 89 2.55 1.93 1.28
CA VAL A 89 2.39 2.47 -0.08
C VAL A 89 1.85 3.88 -0.03
N ARG A 90 2.40 4.79 -0.85
CA ARG A 90 1.90 6.15 -1.04
C ARG A 90 2.12 6.65 -2.47
N VAL A 91 1.38 7.68 -2.85
CA VAL A 91 1.52 8.37 -4.14
C VAL A 91 2.05 9.78 -3.91
N THR A 92 3.06 10.17 -4.68
CA THR A 92 3.63 11.52 -4.64
C THR A 92 3.29 12.35 -5.87
N ARG A 93 2.78 11.71 -6.92
CA ARG A 93 2.24 12.35 -8.12
C ARG A 93 1.15 11.47 -8.71
N GLY A 94 0.04 12.10 -9.11
CA GLY A 94 -1.08 11.41 -9.74
C GLY A 94 -1.93 10.61 -8.75
N ARG A 95 -2.58 9.56 -9.26
CA ARG A 95 -3.60 8.81 -8.56
C ARG A 95 -3.62 7.35 -9.01
N ILE A 96 -3.78 6.45 -8.03
CA ILE A 96 -3.90 5.01 -8.26
C ILE A 96 -5.11 4.42 -7.53
N PHE A 97 -5.59 3.29 -8.03
CA PHE A 97 -6.46 2.35 -7.31
C PHE A 97 -5.57 1.23 -6.80
N ASP A 98 -5.32 1.23 -5.49
CA ASP A 98 -4.41 0.31 -4.80
C ASP A 98 -5.18 -0.86 -4.20
N VAL A 99 -4.72 -2.09 -4.38
CA VAL A 99 -5.42 -3.33 -4.02
C VAL A 99 -4.53 -4.25 -3.19
N ALA A 100 -5.10 -4.77 -2.10
CA ALA A 100 -4.50 -5.82 -1.28
C ALA A 100 -5.44 -7.04 -1.20
N VAL A 101 -4.91 -8.24 -1.47
CA VAL A 101 -5.64 -9.52 -1.44
C VAL A 101 -5.05 -10.39 -0.33
N ASP A 102 -5.88 -10.86 0.59
CA ASP A 102 -5.44 -11.75 1.68
C ASP A 102 -5.16 -13.16 1.17
N LEU A 103 -3.90 -13.62 1.31
CA LEU A 103 -3.46 -14.95 0.90
C LEU A 103 -3.18 -15.90 2.09
N ARG A 104 -3.62 -15.55 3.31
CA ARG A 104 -3.41 -16.34 4.53
C ARG A 104 -4.58 -17.30 4.75
N LYS A 105 -4.37 -18.59 4.50
CA LYS A 105 -5.42 -19.65 4.59
C LYS A 105 -6.08 -19.73 5.96
N SER A 106 -5.34 -19.45 7.02
CA SER A 106 -5.87 -19.51 8.40
C SER A 106 -6.79 -18.35 8.77
N LYS A 107 -6.95 -17.34 7.91
CA LYS A 107 -7.75 -16.13 8.19
C LYS A 107 -9.15 -16.21 7.55
N PRO A 108 -10.19 -15.67 8.21
CA PRO A 108 -11.56 -15.62 7.66
C PRO A 108 -11.65 -14.70 6.43
N THR A 109 -10.63 -13.90 6.17
CA THR A 109 -10.52 -12.99 5.02
C THR A 109 -9.74 -13.59 3.86
N PHE A 110 -9.34 -14.86 3.93
CA PHE A 110 -8.63 -15.54 2.85
C PHE A 110 -9.37 -15.43 1.51
N GLY A 111 -8.65 -14.98 0.47
CA GLY A 111 -9.20 -14.72 -0.84
C GLY A 111 -10.03 -13.44 -0.97
N ARG A 112 -10.28 -12.71 0.11
CA ARG A 112 -10.92 -11.39 0.05
C ARG A 112 -9.91 -10.31 -0.27
N TRP A 113 -10.39 -9.22 -0.85
CA TRP A 113 -9.57 -8.06 -1.19
C TRP A 113 -10.18 -6.77 -0.66
N VAL A 114 -9.35 -5.76 -0.51
CA VAL A 114 -9.73 -4.37 -0.24
C VAL A 114 -9.00 -3.45 -1.20
N SER A 115 -9.57 -2.29 -1.45
CA SER A 115 -8.94 -1.26 -2.27
C SER A 115 -9.03 0.11 -1.62
N GLN A 116 -8.07 0.96 -1.99
CA GLN A 116 -8.07 2.38 -1.62
C GLN A 116 -7.58 3.24 -2.77
N GLU A 117 -8.18 4.40 -2.96
CA GLU A 117 -7.62 5.41 -3.83
C GLU A 117 -6.52 6.18 -3.09
N LEU A 118 -5.29 6.13 -3.61
CA LEU A 118 -4.14 6.89 -3.12
C LEU A 118 -3.76 7.93 -4.16
N SER A 119 -3.51 9.17 -3.72
CA SER A 119 -3.17 10.26 -4.63
C SER A 119 -2.26 11.33 -4.00
N GLU A 120 -1.64 12.15 -4.85
CA GLU A 120 -0.92 13.34 -4.42
C GLU A 120 -1.81 14.37 -3.69
N ASP A 121 -3.13 14.35 -3.93
CA ASP A 121 -4.07 15.27 -3.32
C ASP A 121 -4.52 14.82 -1.92
N ASN A 122 -4.80 13.52 -1.75
CA ASN A 122 -5.30 12.97 -0.49
C ASN A 122 -4.19 12.60 0.49
N HIS A 123 -2.95 12.48 0.03
CA HIS A 123 -1.75 12.09 0.80
C HIS A 123 -1.90 10.77 1.59
N ARG A 124 -2.93 9.99 1.31
CA ARG A 124 -3.20 8.71 1.98
C ARG A 124 -2.10 7.71 1.73
N GLN A 125 -1.91 6.83 2.70
CA GLN A 125 -1.01 5.70 2.60
C GLN A 125 -1.76 4.43 2.94
N LEU A 126 -1.39 3.31 2.32
CA LEU A 126 -1.94 2.00 2.63
C LEU A 126 -0.86 1.12 3.25
N TRP A 127 -1.11 0.64 4.47
CA TRP A 127 -0.34 -0.45 5.06
C TRP A 127 -0.93 -1.78 4.61
N VAL A 128 -0.14 -2.55 3.89
CA VAL A 128 -0.43 -3.92 3.46
C VAL A 128 0.50 -4.85 4.22
N PRO A 129 -0.01 -5.68 5.16
CA PRO A 129 0.85 -6.55 5.96
C PRO A 129 1.44 -7.71 5.16
N PRO A 130 2.46 -8.42 5.72
CA PRO A 130 2.93 -9.67 5.16
C PRO A 130 1.78 -10.68 5.01
N GLY A 131 1.84 -11.50 3.96
CA GLY A 131 0.79 -12.49 3.69
C GLY A 131 -0.29 -12.02 2.71
N PHE A 132 -0.13 -10.83 2.15
CA PHE A 132 -1.02 -10.29 1.12
C PHE A 132 -0.34 -10.23 -0.24
N ALA A 133 -1.12 -10.42 -1.31
CA ALA A 133 -0.74 -9.97 -2.64
C ALA A 133 -1.15 -8.50 -2.82
N HIS A 134 -0.32 -7.72 -3.50
CA HIS A 134 -0.48 -6.30 -3.67
C HIS A 134 -0.32 -5.89 -5.14
N GLY A 135 -1.15 -4.96 -5.57
CA GLY A 135 -1.07 -4.38 -6.90
C GLY A 135 -1.85 -3.08 -7.00
N PHE A 136 -1.65 -2.35 -8.10
CA PHE A 136 -2.37 -1.11 -8.33
C PHE A 136 -2.62 -0.83 -9.81
N LEU A 137 -3.67 -0.06 -10.08
CA LEU A 137 -4.01 0.50 -11.39
C LEU A 137 -3.81 2.01 -11.38
N VAL A 138 -3.12 2.56 -12.39
CA VAL A 138 -2.92 4.00 -12.54
C VAL A 138 -4.17 4.64 -13.16
N LEU A 139 -4.77 5.60 -12.44
CA LEU A 139 -5.98 6.32 -12.83
C LEU A 139 -5.71 7.67 -13.50
N SER A 140 -4.63 8.37 -13.10
CA SER A 140 -4.19 9.64 -13.66
C SER A 140 -3.35 9.44 -14.93
N GLU A 141 -2.99 10.50 -15.63
CA GLU A 141 -2.11 10.46 -16.81
C GLU A 141 -0.76 9.80 -16.49
N VAL A 142 -0.21 10.09 -15.31
CA VAL A 142 1.00 9.51 -14.77
C VAL A 142 0.85 9.37 -13.25
N ALA A 143 1.47 8.35 -12.66
CA ALA A 143 1.58 8.24 -11.21
C ALA A 143 3.00 7.86 -10.79
N ASP A 144 3.48 8.51 -9.71
CA ASP A 144 4.67 8.15 -8.96
C ASP A 144 4.27 7.48 -7.66
N VAL A 145 4.59 6.20 -7.54
CA VAL A 145 4.27 5.36 -6.39
C VAL A 145 5.55 5.02 -5.64
N LEU A 146 5.57 5.36 -4.36
CA LEU A 146 6.64 5.01 -3.43
C LEU A 146 6.12 3.98 -2.44
N TYR A 147 6.95 2.99 -2.10
CA TYR A 147 6.58 2.06 -1.04
C TYR A 147 7.81 1.54 -0.29
N LYS A 148 7.67 1.50 1.03
CA LYS A 148 8.64 0.88 1.94
C LYS A 148 8.29 -0.59 2.12
N THR A 149 9.29 -1.45 2.30
CA THR A 149 9.07 -2.88 2.57
C THR A 149 9.79 -3.33 3.83
N THR A 150 9.16 -4.29 4.54
CA THR A 150 9.69 -4.84 5.80
C THR A 150 10.74 -5.94 5.59
N ASP A 151 10.94 -6.40 4.35
CA ASP A 151 11.98 -7.35 3.99
C ASP A 151 12.55 -6.99 2.61
N TYR A 152 13.71 -7.54 2.28
CA TYR A 152 14.39 -7.29 1.02
C TYR A 152 13.68 -8.00 -0.14
N TYR A 153 13.88 -7.45 -1.35
CA TYR A 153 13.42 -8.12 -2.56
C TYR A 153 14.22 -9.41 -2.80
N ALA A 154 13.51 -10.52 -2.90
CA ALA A 154 14.03 -11.86 -3.16
C ALA A 154 13.35 -12.43 -4.41
N PRO A 155 13.96 -12.34 -5.60
CA PRO A 155 13.37 -12.74 -6.87
C PRO A 155 12.85 -14.20 -6.89
N GLU A 156 13.59 -15.11 -6.24
CA GLU A 156 13.24 -16.53 -6.14
C GLU A 156 12.00 -16.79 -5.27
N CYS A 157 11.67 -15.86 -4.38
CA CYS A 157 10.50 -15.92 -3.52
C CYS A 157 9.28 -15.21 -4.14
N GLU A 158 9.49 -14.42 -5.20
CA GLU A 158 8.44 -13.63 -5.81
C GLU A 158 7.39 -14.51 -6.51
N ARG A 159 6.13 -14.13 -6.34
CA ARG A 159 4.97 -14.73 -6.99
C ARG A 159 4.08 -13.63 -7.54
N CYS A 160 3.34 -13.98 -8.58
CA CYS A 160 2.33 -13.11 -9.17
C CYS A 160 1.00 -13.87 -9.25
N LEU A 161 -0.03 -13.32 -8.64
CA LEU A 161 -1.41 -13.75 -8.84
C LEU A 161 -1.96 -13.00 -10.04
N ILE A 162 -2.71 -13.68 -10.92
CA ILE A 162 -3.28 -12.99 -12.08
C ILE A 162 -4.30 -11.93 -11.66
N TRP A 163 -4.17 -10.76 -12.23
CA TRP A 163 -4.92 -9.55 -11.84
C TRP A 163 -6.45 -9.67 -11.99
N ASN A 164 -6.92 -10.47 -12.94
CA ASN A 164 -8.33 -10.68 -13.28
C ASN A 164 -8.84 -12.07 -12.89
N ASP A 165 -8.29 -12.65 -11.83
CA ASP A 165 -8.73 -13.95 -11.32
C ASP A 165 -10.22 -13.93 -10.98
N PRO A 166 -11.04 -14.86 -11.53
CA PRO A 166 -12.49 -14.85 -11.33
C PRO A 166 -12.93 -15.26 -9.91
N GLN A 167 -12.07 -15.92 -9.12
CA GLN A 167 -12.37 -16.27 -7.73
C GLN A 167 -12.14 -15.09 -6.80
N ILE A 168 -11.08 -14.30 -7.05
CA ILE A 168 -10.80 -13.06 -6.33
C ILE A 168 -11.75 -11.95 -6.78
N ALA A 169 -11.99 -11.86 -8.09
CA ALA A 169 -12.92 -10.93 -8.72
C ALA A 169 -12.72 -9.47 -8.27
N VAL A 170 -11.47 -8.98 -8.34
CA VAL A 170 -11.19 -7.57 -8.06
C VAL A 170 -11.94 -6.69 -9.07
N ASP A 171 -12.74 -5.76 -8.55
CA ASP A 171 -13.49 -4.80 -9.36
C ASP A 171 -12.59 -3.60 -9.73
N TRP A 172 -11.73 -3.82 -10.72
CA TRP A 172 -10.83 -2.79 -11.23
C TRP A 172 -11.62 -1.73 -12.00
N PRO A 173 -11.43 -0.42 -11.74
CA PRO A 173 -12.11 0.66 -12.48
C PRO A 173 -11.51 0.84 -13.88
N LEU A 174 -11.67 -0.17 -14.73
CA LEU A 174 -11.12 -0.24 -16.08
C LEU A 174 -12.18 0.12 -17.13
N ASN A 175 -11.84 1.04 -18.02
CA ASN A 175 -12.61 1.30 -19.23
C ASN A 175 -12.05 0.53 -20.46
N HIS A 176 -10.80 0.06 -20.36
CA HIS A 176 -10.10 -0.67 -21.43
C HIS A 176 -9.17 -1.71 -20.79
N ALA A 177 -8.65 -2.65 -21.59
CA ALA A 177 -7.65 -3.59 -21.12
C ALA A 177 -6.42 -2.86 -20.53
N PRO A 178 -5.92 -3.28 -19.35
CA PRO A 178 -4.78 -2.62 -18.73
C PRO A 178 -3.47 -2.89 -19.47
N LEU A 179 -2.52 -1.97 -19.32
CA LEU A 179 -1.14 -2.16 -19.75
C LEU A 179 -0.40 -2.99 -18.72
N LEU A 180 0.07 -4.17 -19.12
CA LEU A 180 0.71 -5.15 -18.25
C LEU A 180 2.14 -5.46 -18.69
N SER A 181 3.02 -5.75 -17.73
CA SER A 181 4.29 -6.41 -18.01
C SER A 181 4.07 -7.86 -18.44
N ALA A 182 5.10 -8.52 -18.98
CA ALA A 182 5.03 -9.95 -19.29
C ALA A 182 4.74 -10.80 -18.04
N LYS A 183 5.34 -10.41 -16.89
CA LYS A 183 5.13 -11.07 -15.60
C LYS A 183 3.67 -10.93 -15.13
N ASP A 184 3.09 -9.75 -15.19
CA ASP A 184 1.71 -9.49 -14.74
C ASP A 184 0.68 -10.24 -15.63
N ARG A 185 0.99 -10.43 -16.92
CA ARG A 185 0.16 -11.23 -17.82
C ARG A 185 0.20 -12.73 -17.53
N SER A 186 1.30 -13.23 -16.98
CA SER A 186 1.54 -14.65 -16.71
C SER A 186 1.33 -15.06 -15.25
N GLY A 187 0.61 -14.25 -14.46
CA GLY A 187 0.27 -14.56 -13.08
C GLY A 187 -0.52 -15.87 -12.94
N PHE A 188 -0.35 -16.53 -11.80
CA PHE A 188 -1.08 -17.76 -11.47
C PHE A 188 -2.54 -17.47 -11.09
N ALA A 189 -3.45 -18.34 -11.48
CA ALA A 189 -4.80 -18.31 -10.95
C ALA A 189 -4.80 -18.62 -9.44
N PHE A 190 -5.70 -18.02 -8.68
CA PHE A 190 -5.78 -18.14 -7.22
C PHE A 190 -5.80 -19.59 -6.73
N GLY A 191 -6.58 -20.45 -7.37
CA GLY A 191 -6.67 -21.88 -7.01
C GLY A 191 -5.37 -22.68 -7.26
N LYS A 192 -4.38 -22.11 -7.95
CA LYS A 192 -3.06 -22.71 -8.23
C LYS A 192 -1.91 -21.92 -7.57
N ALA A 193 -2.21 -20.81 -6.96
CA ALA A 193 -1.21 -19.95 -6.33
C ALA A 193 -0.66 -20.59 -5.06
N GLU A 194 0.64 -20.42 -4.83
CA GLU A 194 1.28 -20.73 -3.56
C GLU A 194 0.85 -19.66 -2.54
N VAL A 195 0.26 -20.05 -1.42
CA VAL A 195 -0.31 -19.13 -0.43
C VAL A 195 0.21 -19.45 0.97
N PHE A 196 -0.05 -18.54 1.92
CA PHE A 196 0.42 -18.69 3.31
C PHE A 196 -0.52 -19.62 4.09
N ALA A 197 0.07 -20.42 5.01
CA ALA A 197 -0.65 -21.34 5.88
C ALA A 197 -1.55 -20.61 6.90
#